data_49a15d034b7b46187dbfeaf26bc94aad
#
_entry.id   49a15d034b7b46187dbfeaf26bc94aad
#
_cell.length_a   1.000
_cell.length_b   1.000
_cell.length_c   1.000
_cell.angle_alpha   90.00
_cell.angle_beta   90.00
_cell.angle_gamma   90.00
#
_symmetry.space_group_name_H-M   'P 1'
#
loop_
_entity.id
_entity.type
_entity.pdbx_description
1 polymer ?
#
loop_
_entity_poly.entity_id
_entity_poly.type
_entity_poly.pdbx_seq_one_letter_code
_entity_poly.pdbx_strand_id
1 'polypeptide(L)'
;LTLGGVGSGTTMHHIEVISNDDDGIEFFGGTVEVDYAAVAFCGDDSFDWDQGYSGGGSNWFVIQDLDTGDRGGELDGDDSPSVTSDGMPFAIPTVTNATFIGRGAGQGMLMRNGSGGHISNSIIANFAEGIELEDQQDPSDAYDKWVAGDLTLANIEFDGVAEVIDYDGTQVAEGDAQLDAYAVSNSLVASNTGIDYDWAPNASGTAFTNPFNPAPSTGTNNGAFTNGQNWLEGNWSYLDISGAANVTFPGSDNGGGSACDCPPLADRTEVIISDSGFGTGTTNWTCNNTYLLDGYVFVNNGQALTIEAGTVVKGMAGQGADAAALIVSRGGQIYAEGTADCGITFTYEGDALDGSTPYNTRGQWGGVIVLGDASTNLPTGEGQIEGVPSDNDRAAYGGTNDADNSGVMTYVSIRHGGTQLGAANEINGLTLGGVGSGTTMHHIEVISNDDDGIEFFGGTVEVDYAAVAFCGDDS
;
A
#
# COMPACT_ATOMS: atom_id res chain seq x y z
N LEU A 1 8.20 6.33 -0.57
CA LEU A 1 7.24 7.44 -0.67
C LEU A 1 7.84 8.68 -0.03
N THR A 2 8.05 9.75 -0.78
CA THR A 2 8.62 10.99 -0.25
C THR A 2 7.55 12.06 -0.09
N LEU A 3 7.44 12.68 1.08
CA LEU A 3 6.43 13.66 1.45
C LEU A 3 7.09 15.00 1.86
N GLY A 4 7.27 15.92 0.91
CA GLY A 4 7.91 17.22 1.13
C GLY A 4 6.92 18.33 1.48
N GLY A 5 6.93 18.83 2.72
CA GLY A 5 6.10 19.96 3.15
C GLY A 5 4.58 19.72 3.09
N VAL A 6 4.14 18.48 3.10
CA VAL A 6 2.71 18.14 3.00
C VAL A 6 1.97 18.54 4.26
N GLY A 7 0.84 19.22 4.10
CA GLY A 7 0.08 19.81 5.20
C GLY A 7 -1.03 18.92 5.74
N SER A 8 -1.49 19.21 6.97
CA SER A 8 -2.56 18.50 7.69
C SER A 8 -3.94 18.54 7.02
N GLY A 9 -4.10 19.26 5.92
CA GLY A 9 -5.31 19.21 5.08
C GLY A 9 -5.34 18.01 4.14
N THR A 10 -4.23 17.27 4.02
CA THR A 10 -4.12 16.08 3.20
C THR A 10 -4.53 14.87 4.01
N THR A 11 -5.42 14.06 3.48
CA THR A 11 -5.82 12.80 4.11
C THR A 11 -4.98 11.67 3.54
N MET A 12 -4.26 10.95 4.39
CA MET A 12 -3.43 9.81 4.00
C MET A 12 -3.63 8.66 5.00
N HIS A 13 -4.05 7.51 4.50
CA HIS A 13 -4.14 6.31 5.34
C HIS A 13 -4.20 5.04 4.48
N HIS A 14 -3.90 3.89 5.11
CA HIS A 14 -3.79 2.60 4.43
C HIS A 14 -2.80 2.68 3.26
N ILE A 15 -1.58 3.12 3.57
CA ILE A 15 -0.47 3.21 2.65
C ILE A 15 0.44 2.00 2.86
N GLU A 16 0.85 1.35 1.79
CA GLU A 16 1.83 0.28 1.84
C GLU A 16 3.00 0.58 0.90
N VAL A 17 4.23 0.49 1.42
CA VAL A 17 5.47 0.59 0.62
C VAL A 17 6.24 -0.72 0.77
N ILE A 18 6.55 -1.35 -0.37
CA ILE A 18 7.18 -2.67 -0.40
C ILE A 18 8.44 -2.63 -1.25
N SER A 19 9.55 -3.14 -0.68
CA SER A 19 10.80 -3.41 -1.40
C SER A 19 11.35 -2.19 -2.16
N ASN A 20 11.26 -0.98 -1.56
CA ASN A 20 12.00 0.16 -2.08
C ASN A 20 13.50 -0.06 -1.85
N ASP A 21 14.35 0.40 -2.76
CA ASP A 21 15.82 0.22 -2.66
C ASP A 21 16.47 1.22 -1.68
N ASP A 22 15.75 2.22 -1.28
CA ASP A 22 16.05 3.27 -0.33
C ASP A 22 15.00 3.23 0.78
N ASP A 23 14.64 4.38 1.38
CA ASP A 23 13.67 4.46 2.45
C ASP A 23 12.25 4.06 2.04
N GLY A 24 11.48 3.61 3.01
CA GLY A 24 10.06 3.33 2.82
C GLY A 24 9.21 4.58 2.68
N ILE A 25 9.03 5.32 3.79
CA ILE A 25 8.31 6.60 3.80
C ILE A 25 9.20 7.66 4.44
N GLU A 26 9.49 8.71 3.67
CA GLU A 26 10.34 9.80 4.07
C GLU A 26 9.58 11.13 4.12
N PHE A 27 9.76 11.90 5.20
CA PHE A 27 9.05 13.15 5.45
C PHE A 27 10.04 14.33 5.56
N PHE A 28 10.05 15.18 4.56
CA PHE A 28 10.77 16.47 4.60
C PHE A 28 9.87 17.58 5.14
N GLY A 29 9.83 17.75 6.44
CA GLY A 29 8.97 18.74 7.07
C GLY A 29 7.46 18.47 6.88
N GLY A 30 6.65 19.50 7.07
CA GLY A 30 5.20 19.42 6.92
C GLY A 30 4.47 18.93 8.18
N THR A 31 3.16 18.76 8.03
CA THR A 31 2.22 18.47 9.12
C THR A 31 1.19 17.39 8.77
N VAL A 32 1.45 16.61 7.71
CA VAL A 32 0.56 15.52 7.31
C VAL A 32 0.57 14.41 8.36
N GLU A 33 -0.58 13.83 8.63
CA GLU A 33 -0.71 12.59 9.39
C GLU A 33 -0.95 11.43 8.43
N VAL A 34 -0.26 10.30 8.66
CA VAL A 34 -0.41 9.07 7.90
C VAL A 34 -0.85 7.96 8.84
N ASP A 35 -2.08 7.51 8.73
CA ASP A 35 -2.60 6.42 9.54
C ASP A 35 -2.58 5.09 8.79
N TYR A 36 -2.35 3.98 9.50
CA TYR A 36 -2.28 2.64 8.90
C TYR A 36 -1.26 2.56 7.78
N ALA A 37 -0.01 2.85 8.09
CA ALA A 37 1.11 2.77 7.15
C ALA A 37 1.86 1.46 7.33
N ALA A 38 2.05 0.68 6.26
CA ALA A 38 2.86 -0.52 6.23
C ALA A 38 4.11 -0.28 5.36
N VAL A 39 5.28 -0.52 5.92
CA VAL A 39 6.56 -0.47 5.21
C VAL A 39 7.25 -1.82 5.36
N ALA A 40 7.56 -2.48 4.26
CA ALA A 40 8.15 -3.80 4.31
C ALA A 40 9.29 -3.97 3.31
N PHE A 41 10.36 -4.61 3.78
CA PHE A 41 11.46 -5.09 2.95
C PHE A 41 12.20 -3.99 2.18
N CYS A 42 12.26 -2.76 2.70
CA CYS A 42 13.00 -1.65 2.11
C CYS A 42 14.50 -1.82 2.29
N GLY A 43 15.27 -1.15 1.44
CA GLY A 43 16.72 -1.35 1.35
C GLY A 43 17.52 -0.56 2.39
N ASP A 44 16.98 0.55 2.85
CA ASP A 44 17.56 1.41 3.89
C ASP A 44 16.57 1.58 5.06
N ASP A 45 16.20 2.77 5.47
CA ASP A 45 15.34 2.97 6.62
C ASP A 45 13.85 2.76 6.27
N SER A 46 13.06 2.33 7.23
CA SER A 46 11.64 2.09 6.93
C SER A 46 10.83 3.39 7.00
N PHE A 47 11.06 4.20 8.03
CA PHE A 47 10.56 5.57 8.13
C PHE A 47 11.73 6.51 8.34
N ASP A 48 11.74 7.60 7.60
CA ASP A 48 12.63 8.72 7.82
C ASP A 48 11.83 10.01 8.02
N TRP A 49 12.22 10.86 8.96
CA TRP A 49 11.70 12.21 9.02
C TRP A 49 12.78 13.23 9.33
N ASP A 50 12.61 14.41 8.74
CA ASP A 50 13.59 15.47 8.76
C ASP A 50 12.92 16.87 8.65
N GLN A 51 13.74 17.92 8.63
CA GLN A 51 13.37 19.30 8.30
C GLN A 51 12.15 19.84 9.03
N GLY A 52 11.99 19.47 10.31
CA GLY A 52 10.93 19.98 11.16
C GLY A 52 9.56 19.35 10.91
N TYR A 53 9.51 18.10 10.48
CA TYR A 53 8.26 17.36 10.38
C TYR A 53 7.51 17.34 11.72
N SER A 54 6.24 17.70 11.72
CA SER A 54 5.39 17.79 12.92
C SER A 54 3.99 17.21 12.76
N GLY A 55 3.83 16.30 11.79
CA GLY A 55 2.64 15.48 11.63
C GLY A 55 2.67 14.25 12.55
N GLY A 56 2.71 13.08 11.97
CA GLY A 56 2.74 11.79 12.67
C GLY A 56 1.71 10.81 12.13
N GLY A 57 1.12 10.03 13.01
CA GLY A 57 0.07 9.08 12.64
C GLY A 57 -0.10 7.95 13.64
N SER A 58 -0.91 6.99 13.26
CA SER A 58 -1.19 5.82 14.07
C SER A 58 -1.16 4.53 13.26
N ASN A 59 -0.93 3.41 13.95
CA ASN A 59 -0.92 2.08 13.36
C ASN A 59 0.15 1.92 12.26
N TRP A 60 1.38 2.36 12.56
CA TRP A 60 2.52 2.16 11.68
C TRP A 60 3.10 0.76 11.85
N PHE A 61 3.32 0.09 10.74
CA PHE A 61 3.88 -1.26 10.72
C PHE A 61 5.16 -1.29 9.87
N VAL A 62 6.22 -1.86 10.42
CA VAL A 62 7.49 -2.09 9.75
C VAL A 62 7.88 -3.56 9.86
N ILE A 63 8.37 -4.14 8.77
CA ILE A 63 9.14 -5.37 8.78
C ILE A 63 10.32 -5.26 7.80
N GLN A 64 11.53 -5.43 8.31
CA GLN A 64 12.74 -5.37 7.48
C GLN A 64 12.95 -6.66 6.68
N ASP A 65 13.68 -6.55 5.58
CA ASP A 65 14.21 -7.70 4.84
C ASP A 65 15.22 -8.49 5.69
N LEU A 66 15.48 -9.74 5.35
CA LEU A 66 16.43 -10.59 6.08
C LEU A 66 17.89 -10.15 5.89
N ASP A 67 18.20 -9.53 4.76
CA ASP A 67 19.57 -9.20 4.33
C ASP A 67 19.82 -7.69 4.22
N THR A 68 18.78 -6.87 4.08
CA THR A 68 18.86 -5.41 3.87
C THR A 68 17.97 -4.64 4.85
N GLY A 69 18.06 -3.33 4.81
CA GLY A 69 17.41 -2.41 5.74
C GLY A 69 18.38 -1.99 6.86
N ASP A 70 18.41 -0.72 7.19
CA ASP A 70 19.27 -0.19 8.25
C ASP A 70 18.49 -0.03 9.56
N ARG A 71 17.53 0.90 9.64
CA ARG A 71 16.74 1.16 10.86
C ARG A 71 15.25 0.96 10.65
N GLY A 72 14.54 0.81 11.74
CA GLY A 72 13.08 0.93 11.71
C GLY A 72 12.64 2.37 11.48
N GLY A 73 13.39 3.32 12.01
CA GLY A 73 13.26 4.74 11.71
C GLY A 73 14.57 5.51 11.93
N GLU A 74 14.98 6.31 10.96
CA GLU A 74 15.98 7.35 11.07
C GLU A 74 15.27 8.69 11.28
N LEU A 75 15.46 9.32 12.44
CA LEU A 75 14.53 10.33 12.91
C LEU A 75 15.30 11.60 13.24
N ASP A 76 15.41 12.48 12.25
CA ASP A 76 16.21 13.69 12.30
C ASP A 76 15.36 14.93 12.64
N GLY A 77 15.90 15.81 13.44
CA GLY A 77 15.25 17.09 13.75
C GLY A 77 15.40 18.11 12.63
N ASP A 78 16.61 18.16 12.07
CA ASP A 78 17.03 19.02 10.96
C ASP A 78 18.16 18.32 10.19
N ASP A 79 18.12 18.26 8.90
CA ASP A 79 19.11 17.62 8.03
C ASP A 79 20.49 18.31 8.06
N SER A 80 20.61 19.42 8.74
CA SER A 80 21.85 20.18 8.79
C SER A 80 22.60 19.95 10.09
N PRO A 81 23.67 19.16 10.11
CA PRO A 81 24.56 19.01 11.27
C PRO A 81 25.33 20.30 11.59
N SER A 82 24.84 21.44 11.18
CA SER A 82 25.42 22.73 11.45
C SER A 82 25.10 23.15 12.86
N VAL A 83 26.01 22.83 13.76
CA VAL A 83 26.07 23.32 15.15
C VAL A 83 25.88 24.83 15.33
N THR A 84 25.59 25.58 14.29
CA THR A 84 25.46 27.04 14.32
C THR A 84 24.08 27.55 13.97
N SER A 85 23.18 26.68 13.45
CA SER A 85 21.77 26.99 13.27
C SER A 85 20.99 26.22 14.33
N ASP A 86 20.09 26.91 15.00
CA ASP A 86 19.10 26.27 15.83
C ASP A 86 18.00 25.56 14.99
N GLY A 87 18.26 25.30 13.70
CA GLY A 87 17.52 24.46 12.75
C GLY A 87 16.00 24.50 12.91
N MET A 88 15.46 25.59 13.36
CA MET A 88 14.03 25.71 13.68
C MET A 88 13.14 25.81 12.44
N PRO A 89 12.02 25.11 12.42
CA PRO A 89 11.47 24.23 13.45
C PRO A 89 12.14 22.83 13.42
N PHE A 90 12.40 22.26 14.59
CA PHE A 90 12.80 20.86 14.71
C PHE A 90 11.61 19.93 14.51
N ALA A 91 11.88 18.68 14.08
CA ALA A 91 10.85 17.66 13.97
C ALA A 91 10.29 17.28 15.36
N ILE A 92 8.96 17.30 15.50
CA ILE A 92 8.24 16.89 16.73
C ILE A 92 6.92 16.21 16.32
N PRO A 93 6.94 15.07 15.62
CA PRO A 93 5.72 14.36 15.24
C PRO A 93 5.11 13.59 16.42
N THR A 94 3.86 13.12 16.23
CA THR A 94 3.19 12.23 17.18
C THR A 94 2.90 10.89 16.53
N VAL A 95 3.50 9.82 17.04
CA VAL A 95 3.30 8.45 16.54
C VAL A 95 2.74 7.57 17.68
N THR A 96 1.67 6.85 17.38
CA THR A 96 1.07 5.94 18.34
C THR A 96 0.69 4.61 17.71
N ASN A 97 0.74 3.55 18.51
CA ASN A 97 0.40 2.19 18.06
C ASN A 97 1.26 1.72 16.89
N ALA A 98 2.58 1.87 16.97
CA ALA A 98 3.50 1.37 15.96
C ALA A 98 4.00 -0.05 16.31
N THR A 99 4.26 -0.87 15.30
CA THR A 99 4.98 -2.15 15.42
C THR A 99 6.12 -2.16 14.44
N PHE A 100 7.35 -2.15 14.94
CA PHE A 100 8.57 -2.21 14.14
C PHE A 100 9.26 -3.54 14.37
N ILE A 101 9.46 -4.31 13.30
CA ILE A 101 10.11 -5.62 13.31
C ILE A 101 11.39 -5.55 12.47
N GLY A 102 12.52 -5.71 13.14
CA GLY A 102 13.84 -5.72 12.51
C GLY A 102 14.33 -7.13 12.14
N ARG A 103 15.59 -7.20 11.75
CA ARG A 103 16.30 -8.40 11.33
C ARG A 103 17.39 -8.87 12.32
N GLY A 104 17.36 -8.42 13.56
CA GLY A 104 18.35 -8.72 14.59
C GLY A 104 19.60 -7.83 14.52
N ALA A 105 19.54 -6.74 13.76
CA ALA A 105 20.61 -5.75 13.61
C ALA A 105 20.01 -4.33 13.56
N GLY A 106 20.84 -3.31 13.65
CA GLY A 106 20.42 -1.90 13.63
C GLY A 106 19.58 -1.50 14.82
N GLN A 107 19.05 -0.29 14.75
CA GLN A 107 18.18 0.31 15.74
C GLN A 107 16.72 0.24 15.32
N GLY A 108 15.83 0.05 16.29
CA GLY A 108 14.41 0.22 16.06
C GLY A 108 14.07 1.66 15.68
N MET A 109 14.66 2.62 16.41
CA MET A 109 14.61 4.05 16.10
C MET A 109 15.93 4.70 16.49
N LEU A 110 16.52 5.44 15.57
CA LEU A 110 17.63 6.36 15.85
C LEU A 110 17.09 7.79 15.84
N MET A 111 17.25 8.50 16.95
CA MET A 111 16.84 9.90 17.09
C MET A 111 18.07 10.79 17.23
N ARG A 112 18.27 11.71 16.29
CA ARG A 112 19.46 12.55 16.19
C ARG A 112 19.13 13.97 15.71
N ASN A 113 20.14 14.81 15.61
CA ASN A 113 20.07 16.16 15.06
C ASN A 113 18.92 17.01 15.65
N GLY A 114 18.64 16.83 16.95
CA GLY A 114 17.57 17.56 17.63
C GLY A 114 16.16 17.05 17.34
N SER A 115 16.02 15.80 16.95
CA SER A 115 14.70 15.18 16.80
C SER A 115 13.96 15.12 18.12
N GLY A 116 12.75 15.64 18.11
CA GLY A 116 11.73 15.45 19.15
C GLY A 116 10.68 14.42 18.73
N GLY A 117 9.56 14.44 19.42
CA GLY A 117 8.39 13.64 19.10
C GLY A 117 7.70 13.02 20.29
N HIS A 118 6.51 12.51 20.06
CA HIS A 118 5.69 11.84 21.08
C HIS A 118 5.33 10.44 20.60
N ILE A 119 6.08 9.43 21.08
CA ILE A 119 5.92 8.04 20.63
C ILE A 119 5.34 7.21 21.77
N SER A 120 4.25 6.49 21.49
CA SER A 120 3.56 5.73 22.55
C SER A 120 2.84 4.48 22.05
N ASN A 121 2.56 3.58 23.01
CA ASN A 121 1.76 2.36 22.79
C ASN A 121 2.30 1.49 21.65
N SER A 122 3.59 1.34 21.55
CA SER A 122 4.27 0.73 20.40
C SER A 122 5.00 -0.55 20.78
N ILE A 123 5.40 -1.32 19.77
CA ILE A 123 6.21 -2.52 19.91
C ILE A 123 7.43 -2.37 18.99
N ILE A 124 8.61 -2.62 19.51
CA ILE A 124 9.86 -2.69 18.77
C ILE A 124 10.43 -4.09 18.98
N ALA A 125 10.63 -4.83 17.89
CA ALA A 125 11.00 -6.24 17.97
C ALA A 125 12.17 -6.58 17.04
N ASN A 126 13.03 -7.49 17.50
CA ASN A 126 14.11 -8.08 16.71
C ASN A 126 15.09 -7.06 16.09
N PHE A 127 15.46 -6.04 16.84
CA PHE A 127 16.61 -5.14 16.56
C PHE A 127 17.75 -5.42 17.52
N ALA A 128 18.96 -4.99 17.18
CA ALA A 128 20.07 -5.04 18.11
C ALA A 128 19.84 -4.05 19.28
N GLU A 129 19.34 -2.87 18.95
CA GLU A 129 19.03 -1.79 19.88
C GLU A 129 17.59 -1.31 19.66
N GLY A 130 16.92 -0.90 20.70
CA GLY A 130 15.54 -0.42 20.65
C GLY A 130 15.43 1.00 20.12
N ILE A 131 15.73 1.97 21.01
CA ILE A 131 15.73 3.39 20.68
C ILE A 131 17.07 3.98 21.10
N GLU A 132 17.77 4.61 20.17
CA GLU A 132 19.00 5.32 20.43
C GLU A 132 18.74 6.83 20.42
N LEU A 133 19.24 7.52 21.47
CA LEU A 133 19.21 8.98 21.58
C LEU A 133 20.63 9.53 21.46
N GLU A 134 20.88 10.26 20.38
CA GLU A 134 22.16 10.91 20.16
C GLU A 134 22.34 12.16 21.06
N ASP A 135 23.56 12.34 21.61
CA ASP A 135 24.00 13.51 22.36
C ASP A 135 25.45 13.86 21.99
N GLN A 136 25.70 14.19 20.72
CA GLN A 136 27.02 14.46 20.17
C GLN A 136 27.26 15.91 19.76
N GLN A 137 26.21 16.66 19.57
CA GLN A 137 26.26 18.03 19.09
C GLN A 137 25.52 19.00 20.06
N ASP A 138 26.26 20.00 20.53
CA ASP A 138 25.69 21.07 21.33
C ASP A 138 25.28 22.25 20.40
N PRO A 139 24.12 22.86 20.49
CA PRO A 139 23.22 22.85 21.67
C PRO A 139 21.94 22.02 21.51
N SER A 140 21.79 21.16 20.52
CA SER A 140 20.48 20.63 20.21
C SER A 140 20.51 19.23 19.59
N ASP A 141 20.64 18.23 20.44
CA ASP A 141 20.51 16.82 20.07
C ASP A 141 19.21 16.23 20.57
N ALA A 142 18.91 14.98 20.20
CA ALA A 142 17.69 14.29 20.61
C ALA A 142 17.62 14.11 22.13
N TYR A 143 18.74 13.90 22.79
CA TYR A 143 18.81 13.86 24.25
C TYR A 143 18.39 15.19 24.88
N ASP A 144 18.81 16.33 24.32
CA ASP A 144 18.39 17.66 24.79
C ASP A 144 16.87 17.85 24.62
N LYS A 145 16.28 17.34 23.53
CA LYS A 145 14.83 17.36 23.32
C LYS A 145 14.09 16.53 24.35
N TRP A 146 14.64 15.37 24.70
CA TRP A 146 14.12 14.56 25.78
C TRP A 146 14.17 15.29 27.14
N VAL A 147 15.28 15.92 27.47
CA VAL A 147 15.42 16.72 28.70
C VAL A 147 14.46 17.90 28.73
N ALA A 148 14.23 18.55 27.60
CA ALA A 148 13.28 19.66 27.47
C ALA A 148 11.81 19.22 27.53
N GLY A 149 11.53 17.95 27.28
CA GLY A 149 10.18 17.40 27.20
C GLY A 149 9.54 17.49 25.81
N ASP A 150 10.33 17.88 24.81
CA ASP A 150 9.93 17.89 23.39
C ASP A 150 10.01 16.48 22.77
N LEU A 151 10.70 15.55 23.44
CA LEU A 151 10.71 14.13 23.13
C LEU A 151 10.13 13.35 24.32
N THR A 152 9.09 12.55 24.07
CA THR A 152 8.49 11.67 25.06
C THR A 152 8.26 10.27 24.50
N LEU A 153 8.68 9.27 25.26
CA LEU A 153 8.51 7.85 24.96
C LEU A 153 7.67 7.22 26.08
N ALA A 154 6.60 6.52 25.76
CA ALA A 154 5.74 5.96 26.79
C ALA A 154 5.04 4.66 26.34
N ASN A 155 5.02 3.67 27.24
CA ASN A 155 4.30 2.42 27.01
C ASN A 155 4.75 1.71 25.72
N ILE A 156 6.06 1.44 25.62
CA ILE A 156 6.68 0.75 24.47
C ILE A 156 7.21 -0.60 24.95
N GLU A 157 6.89 -1.65 24.24
CA GLU A 157 7.36 -3.01 24.51
C GLU A 157 8.46 -3.40 23.54
N PHE A 158 9.53 -4.02 24.08
CA PHE A 158 10.69 -4.43 23.31
C PHE A 158 10.82 -5.96 23.34
N ASP A 159 10.72 -6.62 22.18
CA ASP A 159 10.76 -8.07 22.05
C ASP A 159 12.00 -8.52 21.27
N GLY A 160 12.85 -9.33 21.90
CA GLY A 160 14.10 -9.78 21.25
C GLY A 160 15.12 -8.66 21.01
N VAL A 161 15.03 -7.55 21.72
CA VAL A 161 15.93 -6.40 21.66
C VAL A 161 16.90 -6.48 22.83
N ALA A 162 18.19 -6.29 22.58
CA ALA A 162 19.24 -6.43 23.62
C ALA A 162 19.31 -5.20 24.54
N GLU A 163 19.16 -4.01 23.98
CA GLU A 163 19.18 -2.74 24.68
C GLU A 163 17.90 -1.93 24.37
N VAL A 164 17.14 -1.60 25.40
CA VAL A 164 15.81 -1.00 25.25
C VAL A 164 15.90 0.46 24.81
N ILE A 165 16.80 1.22 25.43
CA ILE A 165 17.07 2.61 25.11
C ILE A 165 18.56 2.87 25.34
N ASP A 166 19.23 3.41 24.37
CA ASP A 166 20.65 3.72 24.39
C ASP A 166 20.91 5.23 24.37
N TYR A 167 21.99 5.63 25.01
CA TYR A 167 22.52 6.99 25.00
C TYR A 167 23.84 7.01 24.22
N ASP A 168 23.81 7.46 22.97
CA ASP A 168 25.02 7.66 22.19
C ASP A 168 25.56 9.08 22.36
N GLY A 169 26.33 9.29 23.41
CA GLY A 169 26.90 10.61 23.66
C GLY A 169 27.99 10.63 24.68
N THR A 170 28.64 11.78 24.73
CA THR A 170 29.73 12.05 25.69
C THR A 170 29.52 13.32 26.50
N GLN A 171 28.43 14.04 26.28
CA GLN A 171 28.19 15.34 26.89
C GLN A 171 27.66 15.21 28.32
N VAL A 172 26.85 14.18 28.59
CA VAL A 172 26.27 13.93 29.92
C VAL A 172 26.82 12.63 30.48
N ALA A 173 27.66 12.71 31.52
CA ALA A 173 28.35 11.55 32.11
C ALA A 173 27.42 10.49 32.75
N GLU A 174 26.16 10.79 32.95
CA GLU A 174 25.14 9.92 33.57
C GLU A 174 23.94 9.68 32.64
N GLY A 175 24.10 9.91 31.31
CA GLY A 175 23.03 9.81 30.32
C GLY A 175 22.31 8.47 30.35
N ASP A 176 23.04 7.37 30.26
CA ASP A 176 22.48 6.01 30.33
C ASP A 176 21.65 5.78 31.59
N ALA A 177 22.16 6.14 32.75
CA ALA A 177 21.45 5.93 34.01
C ALA A 177 20.18 6.77 34.12
N GLN A 178 20.13 7.92 33.47
CA GLN A 178 18.94 8.77 33.42
C GLN A 178 17.89 8.17 32.48
N LEU A 179 18.31 7.69 31.30
CA LEU A 179 17.43 7.01 30.34
C LEU A 179 16.89 5.69 30.90
N ASP A 180 17.71 4.89 31.57
CA ASP A 180 17.27 3.67 32.26
C ASP A 180 16.18 3.96 33.30
N ALA A 181 16.36 5.01 34.11
CA ALA A 181 15.38 5.40 35.09
C ALA A 181 14.08 5.93 34.45
N TYR A 182 14.19 6.62 33.33
CA TYR A 182 13.07 7.08 32.54
C TYR A 182 12.31 5.90 31.92
N ALA A 183 13.00 4.93 31.33
CA ALA A 183 12.44 3.74 30.75
C ALA A 183 11.54 3.00 31.75
N VAL A 184 12.03 2.77 32.97
CA VAL A 184 11.25 2.17 34.04
C VAL A 184 10.02 2.99 34.42
N SER A 185 10.14 4.31 34.44
CA SER A 185 9.06 5.22 34.88
C SER A 185 7.94 5.35 33.83
N ASN A 186 8.25 5.14 32.57
CA ASN A 186 7.36 5.36 31.43
C ASN A 186 6.95 4.07 30.72
N SER A 187 7.18 2.92 31.36
CA SER A 187 6.78 1.60 30.84
C SER A 187 7.43 1.27 29.49
N LEU A 188 8.73 1.58 29.34
CA LEU A 188 9.57 1.06 28.28
C LEU A 188 10.15 -0.25 28.80
N VAL A 189 9.64 -1.38 28.34
CA VAL A 189 9.92 -2.67 28.97
C VAL A 189 10.32 -3.74 27.97
N ALA A 190 11.37 -4.46 28.29
CA ALA A 190 11.65 -5.72 27.59
C ALA A 190 10.53 -6.72 27.92
N SER A 191 9.90 -7.25 26.89
CA SER A 191 8.77 -8.17 27.04
C SER A 191 8.86 -9.31 26.01
N ASN A 192 7.97 -10.28 26.16
CA ASN A 192 7.70 -11.25 25.08
C ASN A 192 6.26 -10.98 24.66
N THR A 193 6.11 -10.28 23.56
CA THR A 193 4.81 -9.91 23.01
C THR A 193 4.11 -11.07 22.32
N GLY A 194 4.87 -12.13 21.99
CA GLY A 194 4.40 -13.29 21.23
C GLY A 194 4.11 -12.94 19.77
N ILE A 195 4.70 -11.87 19.26
CA ILE A 195 4.81 -11.61 17.83
C ILE A 195 5.67 -12.71 17.20
N ASP A 196 5.28 -13.20 16.04
CA ASP A 196 6.11 -14.07 15.23
C ASP A 196 6.77 -13.28 14.12
N TYR A 197 8.08 -13.11 14.21
CA TYR A 197 8.91 -12.41 13.23
C TYR A 197 9.90 -13.34 12.51
N ASP A 198 9.76 -14.66 12.69
CA ASP A 198 10.59 -15.68 12.04
C ASP A 198 9.97 -16.05 10.68
N TRP A 199 10.16 -15.23 9.70
CA TRP A 199 9.58 -15.41 8.37
C TRP A 199 10.61 -15.92 7.34
N ALA A 200 10.15 -16.59 6.29
CA ALA A 200 10.99 -17.03 5.18
C ALA A 200 10.22 -17.09 3.86
N PRO A 201 10.79 -16.54 2.77
CA PRO A 201 10.24 -16.75 1.44
C PRO A 201 10.45 -18.21 1.00
N ASN A 202 9.68 -18.64 0.02
CA ASN A 202 9.95 -19.91 -0.66
C ASN A 202 11.22 -19.80 -1.54
N ALA A 203 11.72 -20.93 -2.04
CA ALA A 203 12.96 -20.98 -2.84
C ALA A 203 12.91 -20.17 -4.15
N SER A 204 11.74 -19.77 -4.63
CA SER A 204 11.54 -18.94 -5.82
C SER A 204 11.27 -17.46 -5.50
N GLY A 205 11.09 -17.09 -4.23
CA GLY A 205 10.72 -15.74 -3.82
C GLY A 205 9.28 -15.35 -4.18
N THR A 206 8.43 -16.32 -4.53
CA THR A 206 7.08 -16.06 -5.04
C THR A 206 5.97 -16.28 -4.01
N ALA A 207 6.29 -16.80 -2.85
CA ALA A 207 5.37 -17.01 -1.74
C ALA A 207 6.15 -17.18 -0.44
N PHE A 208 5.48 -17.05 0.69
CA PHE A 208 6.09 -17.22 2.01
C PHE A 208 5.78 -18.64 2.55
N THR A 209 6.82 -19.40 2.83
CA THR A 209 6.70 -20.74 3.44
C THR A 209 6.56 -20.67 4.96
N ASN A 210 6.94 -19.55 5.55
CA ASN A 210 6.80 -19.23 6.96
C ASN A 210 6.38 -17.75 7.05
N PRO A 211 5.08 -17.44 7.11
CA PRO A 211 4.61 -16.07 7.25
C PRO A 211 4.83 -15.58 8.68
N PHE A 212 5.10 -14.29 8.85
CA PHE A 212 5.17 -13.64 10.16
C PHE A 212 3.77 -13.32 10.71
N ASN A 213 3.66 -13.21 12.03
CA ASN A 213 2.45 -12.69 12.69
C ASN A 213 2.78 -11.46 13.54
N PRO A 214 2.48 -10.24 13.07
CA PRO A 214 2.79 -9.01 13.78
C PRO A 214 1.81 -8.68 14.92
N ALA A 215 0.74 -9.46 15.06
CA ALA A 215 -0.22 -9.23 16.14
C ALA A 215 0.29 -9.82 17.47
N PRO A 216 0.30 -9.03 18.57
CA PRO A 216 0.76 -9.53 19.84
C PRO A 216 -0.18 -10.61 20.39
N SER A 217 0.39 -11.71 20.89
CA SER A 217 -0.38 -12.83 21.45
C SER A 217 -0.53 -12.79 22.98
N THR A 218 0.15 -11.87 23.66
CA THR A 218 0.22 -11.80 25.13
C THR A 218 -0.82 -10.89 25.78
N GLY A 219 -1.75 -10.34 24.98
CA GLY A 219 -2.84 -9.50 25.49
C GLY A 219 -2.44 -8.05 25.79
N THR A 220 -1.30 -7.61 25.28
CA THR A 220 -0.96 -6.18 25.24
C THR A 220 -1.92 -5.43 24.31
N ASN A 221 -2.11 -4.13 24.59
CA ASN A 221 -2.84 -3.22 23.70
C ASN A 221 -1.89 -2.33 22.89
N ASN A 222 -0.60 -2.67 22.87
CA ASN A 222 0.41 -1.92 22.14
C ASN A 222 0.59 -2.47 20.71
N GLY A 223 1.14 -1.63 19.83
CA GLY A 223 1.47 -1.97 18.46
C GLY A 223 0.41 -1.64 17.43
N ALA A 224 0.76 -1.85 16.17
CA ALA A 224 -0.06 -1.52 15.01
C ALA A 224 -1.32 -2.40 14.87
N PHE A 225 -1.30 -3.60 15.46
CA PHE A 225 -2.38 -4.59 15.38
C PHE A 225 -2.99 -4.83 16.75
N THR A 226 -3.99 -4.04 17.09
CA THR A 226 -4.66 -4.10 18.39
C THR A 226 -6.15 -4.33 18.23
N ASN A 227 -6.83 -4.69 19.33
CA ASN A 227 -8.29 -4.85 19.38
C ASN A 227 -8.88 -5.87 18.39
N GLY A 228 -8.09 -6.83 17.92
CA GLY A 228 -8.55 -7.86 16.99
C GLY A 228 -8.79 -7.36 15.57
N GLN A 229 -8.19 -6.23 15.18
CA GLN A 229 -8.30 -5.67 13.84
C GLN A 229 -7.07 -5.99 13.01
N ASN A 230 -7.27 -6.75 11.93
CA ASN A 230 -6.30 -6.92 10.86
C ASN A 230 -6.59 -5.90 9.76
N TRP A 231 -5.93 -4.76 9.79
CA TRP A 231 -6.15 -3.71 8.80
C TRP A 231 -5.38 -3.92 7.49
N LEU A 232 -4.48 -4.92 7.43
CA LEU A 232 -3.86 -5.37 6.16
C LEU A 232 -4.82 -6.23 5.34
N GLU A 233 -5.84 -6.81 5.97
CA GLU A 233 -6.79 -7.73 5.34
C GLU A 233 -7.65 -7.03 4.27
N GLY A 234 -8.03 -7.76 3.26
CA GLY A 234 -9.02 -7.29 2.27
C GLY A 234 -8.50 -7.17 0.85
N ASN A 235 -7.41 -7.85 0.51
CA ASN A 235 -6.80 -7.85 -0.83
C ASN A 235 -6.32 -6.47 -1.34
N TRP A 236 -6.14 -5.49 -0.47
CA TRP A 236 -5.52 -4.22 -0.82
C TRP A 236 -4.01 -4.22 -0.55
N SER A 237 -3.54 -5.02 0.39
CA SER A 237 -2.16 -5.09 0.84
C SER A 237 -1.43 -6.27 0.19
N TYR A 238 -0.22 -6.04 -0.30
CA TYR A 238 0.65 -7.12 -0.79
C TYR A 238 1.02 -8.09 0.33
N LEU A 239 1.22 -7.62 1.55
CA LEU A 239 1.56 -8.47 2.69
C LEU A 239 0.47 -9.50 2.99
N ASP A 240 -0.79 -9.14 2.83
CA ASP A 240 -1.93 -10.06 2.95
C ASP A 240 -2.03 -10.99 1.73
N ILE A 241 -2.04 -10.44 0.53
CA ILE A 241 -2.21 -11.20 -0.72
C ILE A 241 -1.09 -12.21 -0.95
N SER A 242 0.16 -11.84 -0.67
CA SER A 242 1.31 -12.73 -0.81
C SER A 242 1.37 -13.82 0.25
N GLY A 243 0.56 -13.70 1.30
CA GLY A 243 0.64 -14.56 2.48
C GLY A 243 1.91 -14.33 3.31
N ALA A 244 2.55 -13.17 3.19
CA ALA A 244 3.69 -12.78 4.00
C ALA A 244 3.29 -12.56 5.46
N ALA A 245 2.18 -11.86 5.67
CA ALA A 245 1.60 -11.61 6.97
C ALA A 245 0.46 -12.61 7.27
N ASN A 246 0.50 -13.23 8.43
CA ASN A 246 -0.58 -14.06 8.95
C ASN A 246 -1.09 -13.45 10.26
N VAL A 247 -1.81 -12.36 10.18
CA VAL A 247 -2.28 -11.61 11.35
C VAL A 247 -3.36 -12.39 12.07
N THR A 248 -3.01 -12.98 13.20
CA THR A 248 -3.94 -13.77 14.04
C THR A 248 -3.89 -13.28 15.49
N PHE A 249 -5.04 -13.21 16.14
CA PHE A 249 -5.18 -12.74 17.52
C PHE A 249 -5.48 -13.90 18.47
N PRO A 250 -5.06 -13.83 19.75
CA PRO A 250 -5.35 -14.86 20.74
C PRO A 250 -6.87 -15.05 20.89
N GLY A 251 -7.34 -16.28 20.67
CA GLY A 251 -8.75 -16.64 20.81
C GLY A 251 -9.64 -16.21 19.64
N SER A 252 -9.10 -15.59 18.60
CA SER A 252 -9.72 -15.66 17.30
C SER A 252 -9.54 -17.09 16.81
N ASP A 253 -10.62 -17.87 16.76
CA ASP A 253 -10.63 -18.89 15.71
C ASP A 253 -10.29 -18.14 14.42
N ASN A 254 -9.42 -18.67 13.55
CA ASN A 254 -9.18 -18.15 12.21
C ASN A 254 -10.51 -18.16 11.44
N GLY A 255 -11.48 -17.40 11.95
CA GLY A 255 -12.65 -16.98 11.25
C GLY A 255 -12.17 -15.86 10.37
N GLY A 256 -11.69 -16.21 9.19
CA GLY A 256 -11.64 -15.28 8.09
C GLY A 256 -12.89 -14.45 8.12
N GLY A 257 -12.79 -13.18 7.79
CA GLY A 257 -13.92 -12.32 7.50
C GLY A 257 -14.94 -13.12 6.71
N SER A 258 -16.18 -12.77 6.74
CA SER A 258 -17.27 -13.58 6.15
C SER A 258 -16.81 -14.12 4.80
N ALA A 259 -16.37 -15.38 4.78
CA ALA A 259 -15.78 -15.98 3.58
C ALA A 259 -16.72 -15.71 2.42
N CYS A 260 -16.18 -15.26 1.31
CA CYS A 260 -16.97 -15.18 0.08
C CYS A 260 -17.84 -16.43 -0.03
N ASP A 261 -19.15 -16.29 -0.15
CA ASP A 261 -20.05 -17.44 -0.40
C ASP A 261 -19.90 -17.93 -1.86
N CYS A 262 -18.62 -17.98 -2.30
CA CYS A 262 -18.21 -18.37 -3.64
C CYS A 262 -17.58 -19.76 -3.61
N PRO A 263 -17.81 -20.59 -4.64
CA PRO A 263 -17.09 -21.86 -4.77
C PRO A 263 -15.57 -21.65 -4.87
N PRO A 264 -14.77 -22.64 -4.41
CA PRO A 264 -13.33 -22.65 -4.70
C PRO A 264 -13.07 -22.46 -6.20
N LEU A 265 -11.99 -21.77 -6.56
CA LEU A 265 -11.69 -21.42 -7.96
C LEU A 265 -11.70 -22.65 -8.88
N ALA A 266 -11.14 -23.78 -8.41
CA ALA A 266 -11.11 -25.04 -9.17
C ALA A 266 -12.50 -25.66 -9.45
N ASP A 267 -13.52 -25.27 -8.70
CA ASP A 267 -14.89 -25.80 -8.84
C ASP A 267 -15.79 -24.85 -9.65
N ARG A 268 -15.27 -23.68 -10.05
CA ARG A 268 -16.03 -22.70 -10.85
C ARG A 268 -16.09 -23.11 -12.32
N THR A 269 -17.20 -22.76 -12.95
CA THR A 269 -17.36 -22.97 -14.40
C THR A 269 -16.65 -21.88 -15.18
N GLU A 270 -15.80 -22.24 -16.13
CA GLU A 270 -15.22 -21.26 -17.06
C GLU A 270 -16.24 -20.83 -18.10
N VAL A 271 -16.37 -19.53 -18.30
CA VAL A 271 -17.29 -18.91 -19.27
C VAL A 271 -16.47 -17.99 -20.18
N ILE A 272 -16.36 -18.34 -21.44
CA ILE A 272 -15.68 -17.52 -22.45
C ILE A 272 -16.61 -16.37 -22.87
N ILE A 273 -16.08 -15.16 -22.81
CA ILE A 273 -16.78 -13.92 -23.23
C ILE A 273 -16.05 -13.34 -24.44
N SER A 274 -16.71 -13.35 -25.58
CA SER A 274 -16.22 -12.72 -26.82
C SER A 274 -17.20 -11.63 -27.25
N ASP A 275 -16.69 -10.52 -27.78
CA ASP A 275 -17.52 -9.42 -28.32
C ASP A 275 -17.58 -9.46 -29.84
N SER A 276 -18.74 -9.67 -30.38
CA SER A 276 -19.01 -9.61 -31.83
C SER A 276 -19.53 -8.24 -32.31
N GLY A 277 -19.26 -7.18 -31.54
CA GLY A 277 -19.70 -5.80 -31.81
C GLY A 277 -20.96 -5.35 -31.06
N PHE A 278 -21.59 -6.26 -30.32
CA PHE A 278 -22.80 -5.96 -29.56
C PHE A 278 -22.56 -5.67 -28.06
N GLY A 279 -21.31 -5.79 -27.62
CA GLY A 279 -20.91 -5.65 -26.21
C GLY A 279 -21.42 -6.80 -25.34
N THR A 280 -21.24 -6.65 -24.02
CA THR A 280 -21.68 -7.64 -23.02
C THR A 280 -23.22 -7.72 -22.90
N GLY A 281 -23.92 -6.69 -23.36
CA GLY A 281 -25.31 -6.47 -22.93
C GLY A 281 -25.39 -5.99 -21.48
N THR A 282 -26.61 -5.81 -20.97
CA THR A 282 -26.81 -5.62 -19.53
C THR A 282 -26.88 -7.00 -18.89
N THR A 283 -25.88 -7.34 -18.07
CA THR A 283 -25.69 -8.71 -17.57
C THR A 283 -25.01 -8.73 -16.20
N ASN A 284 -25.11 -9.85 -15.53
CA ASN A 284 -24.45 -10.09 -14.24
C ASN A 284 -23.45 -11.25 -14.37
N TRP A 285 -22.22 -11.02 -13.90
CA TRP A 285 -21.22 -12.04 -13.72
C TRP A 285 -21.17 -12.42 -12.24
N THR A 286 -21.26 -13.72 -11.98
CA THR A 286 -21.36 -14.23 -10.59
C THR A 286 -20.11 -14.99 -10.23
N CYS A 287 -19.78 -15.03 -8.96
CA CYS A 287 -18.57 -15.70 -8.47
C CYS A 287 -18.63 -17.25 -8.56
N ASN A 288 -19.76 -17.81 -9.00
CA ASN A 288 -19.83 -19.23 -9.35
C ASN A 288 -19.06 -19.60 -10.62
N ASN A 289 -18.63 -18.59 -11.39
CA ASN A 289 -17.92 -18.77 -12.64
C ASN A 289 -16.58 -18.05 -12.61
N THR A 290 -15.67 -18.48 -13.48
CA THR A 290 -14.50 -17.74 -13.92
C THR A 290 -14.73 -17.26 -15.33
N TYR A 291 -14.64 -15.97 -15.60
CA TYR A 291 -14.90 -15.39 -16.91
C TYR A 291 -13.59 -15.22 -17.69
N LEU A 292 -13.54 -15.78 -18.90
CA LEU A 292 -12.37 -15.69 -19.77
C LEU A 292 -12.67 -14.69 -20.91
N LEU A 293 -11.98 -13.57 -20.94
CA LEU A 293 -12.11 -12.56 -21.99
C LEU A 293 -11.33 -13.01 -23.23
N ASP A 294 -12.01 -13.15 -24.36
CA ASP A 294 -11.44 -13.50 -25.66
C ASP A 294 -11.42 -12.25 -26.55
N GLY A 295 -10.28 -11.55 -26.56
CA GLY A 295 -10.10 -10.25 -27.21
C GLY A 295 -10.72 -9.08 -26.43
N TYR A 296 -10.97 -7.97 -27.13
CA TYR A 296 -11.62 -6.78 -26.53
C TYR A 296 -13.08 -7.06 -26.25
N VAL A 297 -13.47 -6.95 -24.99
CA VAL A 297 -14.85 -7.10 -24.54
C VAL A 297 -15.37 -5.74 -24.09
N PHE A 298 -16.42 -5.25 -24.74
CA PHE A 298 -16.98 -3.93 -24.48
C PHE A 298 -18.27 -3.99 -23.66
N VAL A 299 -18.43 -3.05 -22.74
CA VAL A 299 -19.72 -2.66 -22.18
C VAL A 299 -20.17 -1.43 -22.94
N ASN A 300 -21.06 -1.58 -23.91
CA ASN A 300 -21.44 -0.51 -24.83
C ASN A 300 -22.33 0.56 -24.15
N ASN A 301 -22.43 1.71 -24.77
CA ASN A 301 -23.36 2.77 -24.35
C ASN A 301 -24.76 2.21 -24.05
N GLY A 302 -25.30 2.55 -22.89
CA GLY A 302 -26.62 2.09 -22.40
C GLY A 302 -26.64 0.65 -21.87
N GLN A 303 -25.50 -0.03 -21.82
CA GLN A 303 -25.36 -1.34 -21.16
C GLN A 303 -24.79 -1.20 -19.75
N ALA A 304 -25.05 -2.17 -18.89
CA ALA A 304 -24.49 -2.26 -17.55
C ALA A 304 -23.97 -3.67 -17.27
N LEU A 305 -22.71 -3.77 -16.88
CA LEU A 305 -22.09 -4.99 -16.40
C LEU A 305 -22.02 -4.96 -14.88
N THR A 306 -22.70 -5.90 -14.23
CA THR A 306 -22.58 -6.11 -12.79
C THR A 306 -21.67 -7.32 -12.53
N ILE A 307 -20.71 -7.17 -11.64
CA ILE A 307 -19.77 -8.21 -11.24
C ILE A 307 -19.91 -8.42 -9.73
N GLU A 308 -20.32 -9.62 -9.35
CA GLU A 308 -20.51 -10.00 -7.95
C GLU A 308 -19.17 -10.06 -7.22
N ALA A 309 -19.16 -9.69 -5.92
CA ALA A 309 -17.99 -9.84 -5.05
C ALA A 309 -17.41 -11.26 -5.12
N GLY A 310 -16.08 -11.37 -5.11
CA GLY A 310 -15.35 -12.63 -5.24
C GLY A 310 -15.27 -13.22 -6.65
N THR A 311 -15.78 -12.54 -7.65
CA THR A 311 -15.68 -12.98 -9.05
C THR A 311 -14.25 -12.85 -9.57
N VAL A 312 -13.84 -13.82 -10.38
CA VAL A 312 -12.56 -13.81 -11.09
C VAL A 312 -12.80 -13.65 -12.58
N VAL A 313 -12.14 -12.67 -13.19
CA VAL A 313 -12.14 -12.38 -14.62
C VAL A 313 -10.73 -12.50 -15.14
N LYS A 314 -10.53 -13.27 -16.20
CA LYS A 314 -9.20 -13.54 -16.76
C LYS A 314 -9.13 -13.15 -18.23
N GLY A 315 -8.11 -12.42 -18.61
CA GLY A 315 -7.77 -12.18 -20.02
C GLY A 315 -7.12 -13.41 -20.63
N MET A 316 -7.61 -13.88 -21.77
CA MET A 316 -6.95 -14.93 -22.55
C MET A 316 -5.67 -14.39 -23.17
N ALA A 317 -4.71 -15.27 -23.45
CA ALA A 317 -3.45 -14.90 -24.06
C ALA A 317 -3.66 -14.31 -25.45
N GLY A 318 -3.08 -13.13 -25.70
CA GLY A 318 -3.13 -12.45 -26.98
C GLY A 318 -2.32 -11.16 -26.95
N GLN A 319 -1.83 -10.72 -28.10
CA GLN A 319 -1.10 -9.45 -28.26
C GLN A 319 -1.60 -8.71 -29.50
N GLY A 320 -1.37 -7.40 -29.54
CA GLY A 320 -1.84 -6.59 -30.65
C GLY A 320 -3.37 -6.61 -30.76
N ALA A 321 -3.89 -6.87 -31.92
CA ALA A 321 -5.34 -6.90 -32.18
C ALA A 321 -6.08 -8.05 -31.47
N ASP A 322 -5.34 -9.05 -30.99
CA ASP A 322 -5.87 -10.21 -30.28
C ASP A 322 -5.72 -10.06 -28.73
N ALA A 323 -5.32 -8.88 -28.26
CA ALA A 323 -5.19 -8.60 -26.82
C ALA A 323 -6.57 -8.68 -26.13
N ALA A 324 -6.61 -9.32 -24.96
CA ALA A 324 -7.82 -9.36 -24.17
C ALA A 324 -7.88 -8.13 -23.24
N ALA A 325 -8.98 -7.41 -23.22
CA ALA A 325 -9.24 -6.30 -22.30
C ALA A 325 -10.73 -6.13 -22.02
N LEU A 326 -11.10 -5.62 -20.85
CA LEU A 326 -12.46 -5.17 -20.56
C LEU A 326 -12.56 -3.66 -20.76
N ILE A 327 -13.45 -3.22 -21.63
CA ILE A 327 -13.60 -1.81 -21.99
C ILE A 327 -15.01 -1.33 -21.73
N VAL A 328 -15.19 -0.42 -20.81
CA VAL A 328 -16.47 0.28 -20.58
C VAL A 328 -16.48 1.50 -21.48
N SER A 329 -17.25 1.47 -22.54
CA SER A 329 -17.40 2.59 -23.48
C SER A 329 -18.14 3.76 -22.83
N ARG A 330 -17.95 4.95 -23.34
CA ARG A 330 -18.68 6.16 -22.92
C ARG A 330 -20.20 5.89 -22.89
N GLY A 331 -20.82 6.11 -21.72
CA GLY A 331 -22.24 5.83 -21.46
C GLY A 331 -22.57 4.36 -21.18
N GLY A 332 -21.59 3.46 -21.16
CA GLY A 332 -21.67 2.15 -20.52
C GLY A 332 -21.42 2.26 -19.02
N GLN A 333 -21.78 1.25 -18.24
CA GLN A 333 -21.55 1.25 -16.79
C GLN A 333 -21.01 -0.10 -16.32
N ILE A 334 -20.10 -0.05 -15.35
CA ILE A 334 -19.61 -1.23 -14.62
C ILE A 334 -19.96 -1.09 -13.13
N TYR A 335 -20.47 -2.16 -12.55
CA TYR A 335 -20.73 -2.29 -11.13
C TYR A 335 -19.94 -3.49 -10.60
N ALA A 336 -18.68 -3.26 -10.29
CA ALA A 336 -17.77 -4.24 -9.72
C ALA A 336 -17.63 -3.95 -8.23
N GLU A 337 -18.63 -4.35 -7.47
CA GLU A 337 -18.77 -4.03 -6.06
C GLU A 337 -18.25 -5.18 -5.20
N GLY A 338 -16.91 -5.31 -5.11
CA GLY A 338 -16.25 -6.17 -4.14
C GLY A 338 -16.39 -5.63 -2.71
N THR A 339 -15.95 -6.42 -1.75
CA THR A 339 -15.90 -6.05 -0.33
C THR A 339 -14.51 -6.38 0.22
N ALA A 340 -14.16 -5.85 1.39
CA ALA A 340 -12.90 -6.15 2.08
C ALA A 340 -12.63 -7.66 2.20
N ASP A 341 -13.67 -8.43 2.51
CA ASP A 341 -13.57 -9.89 2.66
C ASP A 341 -13.77 -10.67 1.34
N CYS A 342 -14.13 -9.99 0.27
CA CYS A 342 -14.56 -10.62 -0.98
C CYS A 342 -14.29 -9.72 -2.19
N GLY A 343 -13.00 -9.51 -2.51
CA GLY A 343 -12.55 -8.69 -3.63
C GLY A 343 -12.85 -9.30 -4.98
N ILE A 344 -12.87 -8.48 -6.03
CA ILE A 344 -12.98 -8.90 -7.41
C ILE A 344 -11.60 -8.88 -8.04
N THR A 345 -11.22 -9.96 -8.73
CA THR A 345 -9.89 -10.07 -9.34
C THR A 345 -9.97 -10.12 -10.84
N PHE A 346 -9.21 -9.24 -11.50
CA PHE A 346 -8.91 -9.28 -12.92
C PHE A 346 -7.45 -9.69 -13.10
N THR A 347 -7.20 -10.72 -13.91
CA THR A 347 -5.86 -11.24 -14.15
C THR A 347 -5.77 -11.91 -15.53
N TYR A 348 -4.69 -12.62 -15.84
CA TYR A 348 -4.59 -13.41 -17.08
C TYR A 348 -4.95 -14.89 -16.86
N GLU A 349 -5.24 -15.61 -17.94
CA GLU A 349 -5.72 -16.99 -17.87
C GLU A 349 -4.77 -17.96 -17.14
N GLY A 350 -3.46 -17.72 -17.24
CA GLY A 350 -2.45 -18.57 -16.63
C GLY A 350 -2.20 -18.35 -15.14
N ASP A 351 -2.78 -17.30 -14.55
CA ASP A 351 -2.63 -17.05 -13.12
C ASP A 351 -3.49 -18.03 -12.31
N ALA A 352 -2.82 -18.85 -11.50
CA ALA A 352 -3.51 -19.82 -10.64
C ALA A 352 -4.16 -19.18 -9.41
N LEU A 353 -3.85 -17.92 -9.09
CA LEU A 353 -4.29 -17.19 -7.89
C LEU A 353 -3.97 -17.95 -6.58
N ASP A 354 -2.84 -18.65 -6.57
CA ASP A 354 -2.33 -19.42 -5.43
C ASP A 354 -0.96 -18.90 -4.93
N GLY A 355 -0.56 -17.71 -5.40
CA GLY A 355 0.72 -17.10 -5.09
C GLY A 355 1.92 -17.68 -5.88
N SER A 356 1.70 -18.59 -6.81
CA SER A 356 2.78 -19.18 -7.63
C SER A 356 3.21 -18.31 -8.81
N THR A 357 2.38 -17.34 -9.22
CA THR A 357 2.70 -16.40 -10.28
C THR A 357 3.72 -15.36 -9.79
N PRO A 358 4.92 -15.28 -10.42
CA PRO A 358 5.93 -14.31 -10.00
C PRO A 358 5.43 -12.86 -10.11
N TYR A 359 5.75 -12.01 -9.13
CA TYR A 359 5.36 -10.60 -9.10
C TYR A 359 5.86 -9.78 -10.31
N ASN A 360 6.91 -10.24 -10.98
CA ASN A 360 7.43 -9.60 -12.20
C ASN A 360 6.83 -10.16 -13.50
N THR A 361 5.78 -10.95 -13.43
CA THR A 361 5.01 -11.40 -14.60
C THR A 361 4.13 -10.26 -15.07
N ARG A 362 4.40 -9.68 -16.24
CA ARG A 362 3.73 -8.50 -16.81
C ARG A 362 3.31 -8.77 -18.24
N GLY A 363 2.47 -7.90 -18.83
CA GLY A 363 2.13 -7.94 -20.26
C GLY A 363 1.35 -9.18 -20.71
N GLN A 364 0.65 -9.86 -19.82
CA GLN A 364 0.00 -11.14 -20.13
C GLN A 364 -1.39 -10.97 -20.74
N TRP A 365 -2.03 -9.83 -20.51
CA TRP A 365 -3.31 -9.40 -21.07
C TRP A 365 -3.36 -7.87 -21.11
N GLY A 366 -4.42 -7.26 -21.58
CA GLY A 366 -4.52 -5.80 -21.62
C GLY A 366 -4.68 -5.21 -20.22
N GLY A 367 -5.90 -5.07 -19.78
CA GLY A 367 -6.26 -4.39 -18.55
C GLY A 367 -7.73 -4.02 -18.55
N VAL A 368 -8.09 -3.04 -17.73
CA VAL A 368 -9.45 -2.51 -17.64
C VAL A 368 -9.45 -1.05 -18.08
N ILE A 369 -10.31 -0.69 -19.04
CA ILE A 369 -10.46 0.67 -19.57
C ILE A 369 -11.88 1.15 -19.25
N VAL A 370 -12.01 2.33 -18.66
CA VAL A 370 -13.30 2.99 -18.39
C VAL A 370 -13.33 4.35 -19.06
N LEU A 371 -14.32 4.58 -19.90
CA LEU A 371 -14.46 5.78 -20.72
C LEU A 371 -15.75 6.52 -20.38
N GLY A 372 -15.64 7.80 -20.04
CA GLY A 372 -16.74 8.66 -19.63
C GLY A 372 -16.92 9.89 -20.52
N ASP A 373 -17.88 10.72 -20.16
CA ASP A 373 -18.33 11.94 -20.89
C ASP A 373 -17.93 13.26 -20.19
N ALA A 374 -16.98 13.18 -19.20
CA ALA A 374 -16.51 14.37 -18.50
C ALA A 374 -15.49 15.16 -19.34
N SER A 375 -15.26 16.40 -18.95
CA SER A 375 -14.38 17.33 -19.67
C SER A 375 -12.92 16.87 -19.70
N THR A 376 -12.25 17.16 -20.80
CA THR A 376 -10.83 16.95 -21.00
C THR A 376 -10.17 18.25 -21.44
N ASN A 377 -8.84 18.34 -21.37
CA ASN A 377 -8.07 19.47 -21.90
C ASN A 377 -7.74 19.37 -23.41
N LEU A 378 -8.29 18.37 -24.08
CA LEU A 378 -8.11 18.21 -25.53
C LEU A 378 -8.77 19.36 -26.30
N PRO A 379 -8.20 19.83 -27.42
CA PRO A 379 -8.75 20.94 -28.20
C PRO A 379 -10.19 20.73 -28.67
N THR A 380 -10.59 19.47 -28.87
CA THR A 380 -11.96 19.08 -29.29
C THR A 380 -12.85 18.73 -28.11
N GLY A 381 -12.31 18.62 -26.88
CA GLY A 381 -12.99 18.09 -25.71
C GLY A 381 -13.16 16.57 -25.72
N GLU A 382 -12.84 15.90 -26.80
CA GLU A 382 -12.98 14.46 -26.97
C GLU A 382 -11.69 13.86 -27.56
N GLY A 383 -11.38 12.61 -27.22
CA GLY A 383 -10.24 11.84 -27.71
C GLY A 383 -10.60 10.39 -28.03
N GLN A 384 -9.62 9.69 -28.57
CA GLN A 384 -9.62 8.23 -28.70
C GLN A 384 -8.60 7.68 -27.72
N ILE A 385 -9.02 6.73 -26.90
CA ILE A 385 -8.11 6.12 -25.94
C ILE A 385 -7.05 5.29 -26.66
N GLU A 386 -5.86 5.29 -26.13
CA GLU A 386 -4.81 4.38 -26.59
C GLU A 386 -5.14 2.93 -26.25
N GLY A 387 -4.36 2.01 -26.76
CA GLY A 387 -4.60 0.60 -26.50
C GLY A 387 -5.81 0.02 -27.26
N VAL A 388 -6.56 0.82 -28.03
CA VAL A 388 -7.68 0.36 -28.85
C VAL A 388 -7.54 0.93 -30.26
N PRO A 389 -7.80 0.17 -31.34
CA PRO A 389 -7.73 0.70 -32.70
C PRO A 389 -8.54 1.99 -32.86
N SER A 390 -7.90 3.02 -33.44
CA SER A 390 -8.45 4.38 -33.54
C SER A 390 -9.68 4.53 -34.45
N ASP A 391 -10.03 3.51 -35.20
CA ASP A 391 -11.24 3.41 -36.02
C ASP A 391 -12.43 2.77 -35.27
N ASN A 392 -12.25 2.43 -33.98
CA ASN A 392 -13.30 1.88 -33.15
C ASN A 392 -14.00 3.01 -32.38
N ASP A 393 -15.18 3.41 -32.83
CA ASP A 393 -15.97 4.50 -32.22
C ASP A 393 -16.29 4.26 -30.72
N ARG A 394 -16.18 3.02 -30.25
CA ARG A 394 -16.40 2.65 -28.83
C ARG A 394 -15.24 3.02 -27.90
N ALA A 395 -14.11 3.43 -28.46
CA ALA A 395 -12.92 3.88 -27.75
C ALA A 395 -12.88 5.40 -27.53
N ALA A 396 -13.92 6.13 -27.93
CA ALA A 396 -13.98 7.57 -27.73
C ALA A 396 -14.29 7.92 -26.26
N TYR A 397 -13.59 8.94 -25.73
CA TYR A 397 -13.79 9.46 -24.39
C TYR A 397 -13.85 10.97 -24.34
N GLY A 398 -14.32 11.52 -23.20
CA GLY A 398 -14.45 12.96 -22.99
C GLY A 398 -15.77 13.52 -23.49
N GLY A 399 -16.06 14.74 -23.11
CA GLY A 399 -17.29 15.45 -23.41
C GLY A 399 -17.44 16.68 -22.55
N THR A 400 -18.63 16.90 -21.96
CA THR A 400 -18.95 18.09 -21.17
C THR A 400 -19.71 17.80 -19.87
N ASN A 401 -19.87 16.55 -19.50
CA ASN A 401 -20.61 16.15 -18.31
C ASN A 401 -19.66 15.73 -17.17
N ASP A 402 -19.16 16.70 -16.41
CA ASP A 402 -18.24 16.43 -15.29
C ASP A 402 -18.86 15.57 -14.17
N ALA A 403 -20.19 15.40 -14.16
CA ALA A 403 -20.89 14.49 -13.26
C ALA A 403 -21.25 13.15 -13.93
N ASP A 404 -20.57 12.78 -15.03
CA ASP A 404 -20.73 11.50 -15.67
C ASP A 404 -20.56 10.35 -14.67
N ASN A 405 -21.32 9.28 -14.90
CA ASN A 405 -21.35 8.11 -14.03
C ASN A 405 -21.11 6.84 -14.84
N SER A 406 -19.89 6.34 -14.79
CA SER A 406 -19.50 5.07 -15.41
C SER A 406 -19.70 3.85 -14.49
N GLY A 407 -20.28 4.05 -13.29
CA GLY A 407 -20.62 2.98 -12.36
C GLY A 407 -19.87 2.99 -11.03
N VAL A 408 -19.59 1.81 -10.51
CA VAL A 408 -18.92 1.59 -9.21
C VAL A 408 -17.84 0.54 -9.35
N MET A 409 -16.64 0.81 -8.86
CA MET A 409 -15.57 -0.18 -8.70
C MET A 409 -15.02 -0.10 -7.28
N THR A 410 -15.17 -1.17 -6.52
CA THR A 410 -14.71 -1.23 -5.12
C THR A 410 -14.07 -2.57 -4.81
N TYR A 411 -12.96 -2.55 -4.08
CA TYR A 411 -12.18 -3.74 -3.74
C TYR A 411 -11.88 -4.59 -4.98
N VAL A 412 -11.25 -3.97 -5.95
CA VAL A 412 -10.90 -4.56 -7.25
C VAL A 412 -9.39 -4.64 -7.39
N SER A 413 -8.89 -5.83 -7.70
CA SER A 413 -7.48 -6.06 -8.02
C SER A 413 -7.30 -6.38 -9.50
N ILE A 414 -6.40 -5.66 -10.19
CA ILE A 414 -6.06 -5.82 -11.61
C ILE A 414 -4.60 -6.21 -11.70
N ARG A 415 -4.30 -7.38 -12.28
CA ARG A 415 -2.97 -7.98 -12.19
C ARG A 415 -2.43 -8.42 -13.53
N HIS A 416 -1.10 -8.29 -13.70
CA HIS A 416 -0.32 -8.87 -14.82
C HIS A 416 -0.74 -8.37 -16.21
N GLY A 417 -1.31 -7.16 -16.27
CA GLY A 417 -1.73 -6.49 -17.49
C GLY A 417 -0.57 -5.84 -18.27
N GLY A 418 -0.91 -4.92 -19.16
CA GLY A 418 0.07 -4.10 -19.89
C GLY A 418 0.52 -4.68 -21.20
N THR A 419 -0.31 -5.48 -21.90
CA THR A 419 0.12 -6.07 -23.17
C THR A 419 0.38 -5.02 -24.25
N GLN A 420 1.48 -5.17 -24.97
CA GLN A 420 1.85 -4.28 -26.07
C GLN A 420 0.98 -4.47 -27.32
N LEU A 421 0.48 -3.38 -27.85
CA LEU A 421 -0.32 -3.34 -29.08
C LEU A 421 0.49 -2.86 -30.30
N GLY A 422 1.61 -2.20 -30.04
CA GLY A 422 2.52 -1.65 -31.04
C GLY A 422 3.67 -0.89 -30.37
N ALA A 423 4.53 -0.26 -31.17
CA ALA A 423 5.61 0.57 -30.59
C ALA A 423 5.02 1.79 -29.89
N ALA A 424 5.27 1.92 -28.58
CA ALA A 424 4.73 2.96 -27.71
C ALA A 424 3.18 3.05 -27.75
N ASN A 425 2.53 1.91 -27.61
CA ASN A 425 1.08 1.79 -27.52
C ASN A 425 0.76 0.50 -26.75
N GLU A 426 0.70 0.63 -25.47
CA GLU A 426 0.38 -0.40 -24.49
C GLU A 426 -1.00 -0.14 -23.87
N ILE A 427 -1.46 -1.00 -22.98
CA ILE A 427 -2.67 -0.81 -22.19
C ILE A 427 -2.25 -0.73 -20.73
N ASN A 428 -2.66 0.33 -20.03
CA ASN A 428 -2.44 0.47 -18.61
C ASN A 428 -3.25 -0.56 -17.80
N GLY A 429 -2.87 -0.79 -16.56
CA GLY A 429 -3.61 -1.68 -15.69
C GLY A 429 -5.07 -1.23 -15.53
N LEU A 430 -5.27 0.03 -15.16
CA LEU A 430 -6.57 0.71 -15.16
C LEU A 430 -6.44 2.03 -15.93
N THR A 431 -7.14 2.16 -17.04
CA THR A 431 -7.20 3.40 -17.82
C THR A 431 -8.51 4.12 -17.59
N LEU A 432 -8.46 5.40 -17.21
CA LEU A 432 -9.63 6.24 -16.92
C LEU A 432 -9.68 7.43 -17.89
N GLY A 433 -10.45 7.32 -18.97
CA GLY A 433 -10.59 8.37 -19.99
C GLY A 433 -11.85 9.17 -19.84
N GLY A 434 -11.77 10.46 -19.45
CA GLY A 434 -12.93 11.35 -19.31
C GLY A 434 -14.00 10.87 -18.32
N VAL A 435 -13.62 10.09 -17.31
CA VAL A 435 -14.54 9.56 -16.30
C VAL A 435 -14.96 10.68 -15.35
N GLY A 436 -16.25 10.76 -15.04
CA GLY A 436 -16.81 11.86 -14.27
C GLY A 436 -16.98 11.55 -12.78
N SER A 437 -17.18 12.62 -11.98
CA SER A 437 -17.32 12.58 -10.52
C SER A 437 -18.57 11.84 -10.00
N GLY A 438 -19.47 11.45 -10.87
CA GLY A 438 -20.57 10.56 -10.51
C GLY A 438 -20.19 9.08 -10.38
N THR A 439 -18.97 8.72 -10.82
CA THR A 439 -18.42 7.37 -10.72
C THR A 439 -17.78 7.18 -9.34
N THR A 440 -18.03 6.04 -8.72
CA THR A 440 -17.41 5.69 -7.43
C THR A 440 -16.29 4.70 -7.63
N MET A 441 -15.08 5.04 -7.18
CA MET A 441 -13.91 4.15 -7.22
C MET A 441 -13.13 4.22 -5.92
N HIS A 442 -12.97 3.08 -5.24
CA HIS A 442 -12.11 2.99 -4.07
C HIS A 442 -11.62 1.57 -3.81
N HIS A 443 -10.49 1.46 -3.10
CA HIS A 443 -9.81 0.19 -2.86
C HIS A 443 -9.52 -0.52 -4.19
N ILE A 444 -8.79 0.18 -5.05
CA ILE A 444 -8.34 -0.32 -6.34
C ILE A 444 -6.87 -0.70 -6.23
N GLU A 445 -6.54 -1.91 -6.62
CA GLU A 445 -5.17 -2.40 -6.68
C GLU A 445 -4.78 -2.71 -8.12
N VAL A 446 -3.61 -2.25 -8.54
CA VAL A 446 -2.99 -2.66 -9.81
C VAL A 446 -1.61 -3.23 -9.52
N ILE A 447 -1.38 -4.48 -9.96
CA ILE A 447 -0.14 -5.20 -9.70
C ILE A 447 0.47 -5.72 -10.98
N SER A 448 1.77 -5.46 -11.17
CA SER A 448 2.58 -6.08 -12.22
C SER A 448 2.05 -5.80 -13.63
N ASN A 449 1.66 -4.56 -13.90
CA ASN A 449 1.37 -4.11 -15.26
C ASN A 449 2.67 -3.87 -16.03
N ASP A 450 2.72 -4.07 -17.35
CA ASP A 450 3.95 -3.86 -18.15
C ASP A 450 4.11 -2.38 -18.55
N ASP A 451 3.04 -1.63 -18.48
CA ASP A 451 2.94 -0.18 -18.67
C ASP A 451 2.51 0.45 -17.34
N ASP A 452 1.86 1.63 -17.35
CA ASP A 452 1.42 2.32 -16.15
C ASP A 452 0.42 1.51 -15.32
N GLY A 453 0.42 1.75 -14.02
CA GLY A 453 -0.56 1.14 -13.13
C GLY A 453 -1.96 1.72 -13.33
N ILE A 454 -2.14 3.00 -13.04
CA ILE A 454 -3.41 3.72 -13.23
C ILE A 454 -3.12 5.01 -14.01
N GLU A 455 -3.76 5.18 -15.17
CA GLU A 455 -3.58 6.37 -16.00
C GLU A 455 -4.89 7.13 -16.21
N PHE A 456 -4.81 8.47 -16.11
CA PHE A 456 -5.95 9.38 -16.21
C PHE A 456 -5.87 10.25 -17.46
N PHE A 457 -6.79 10.09 -18.38
CA PHE A 457 -6.97 10.92 -19.58
C PHE A 457 -8.08 11.95 -19.38
N GLY A 458 -7.83 12.97 -18.55
CA GLY A 458 -8.83 13.95 -18.18
C GLY A 458 -9.96 13.40 -17.30
N GLY A 459 -11.07 14.13 -17.22
CA GLY A 459 -12.20 13.73 -16.36
C GLY A 459 -12.14 14.34 -14.97
N THR A 460 -13.05 13.93 -14.11
CA THR A 460 -13.25 14.46 -12.76
C THR A 460 -13.52 13.35 -11.72
N VAL A 461 -13.21 12.10 -12.06
CA VAL A 461 -13.34 10.98 -11.13
C VAL A 461 -12.33 11.11 -10.00
N GLU A 462 -12.72 10.69 -8.82
CA GLU A 462 -11.85 10.50 -7.66
C GLU A 462 -11.66 9.00 -7.43
N VAL A 463 -10.41 8.59 -7.17
CA VAL A 463 -10.06 7.21 -6.82
C VAL A 463 -9.45 7.21 -5.44
N ASP A 464 -10.17 6.67 -4.47
CA ASP A 464 -9.73 6.58 -3.09
C ASP A 464 -9.10 5.20 -2.80
N TYR A 465 -8.06 5.17 -1.95
CA TYR A 465 -7.39 3.93 -1.57
C TYR A 465 -6.86 3.16 -2.80
N ALA A 466 -6.03 3.80 -3.61
CA ALA A 466 -5.37 3.17 -4.74
C ALA A 466 -4.01 2.59 -4.31
N ALA A 467 -3.76 1.34 -4.68
CA ALA A 467 -2.47 0.68 -4.52
C ALA A 467 -1.93 0.27 -5.89
N VAL A 468 -0.72 0.70 -6.21
CA VAL A 468 -0.03 0.33 -7.46
C VAL A 468 1.33 -0.25 -7.12
N ALA A 469 1.63 -1.44 -7.66
CA ALA A 469 2.88 -2.12 -7.34
C ALA A 469 3.46 -2.89 -8.53
N PHE A 470 4.79 -2.88 -8.63
CA PHE A 470 5.56 -3.66 -9.61
C PHE A 470 5.21 -3.39 -11.07
N CYS A 471 4.74 -2.20 -11.41
CA CYS A 471 4.47 -1.80 -12.79
C CYS A 471 5.78 -1.58 -13.58
N GLY A 472 5.69 -1.60 -14.90
CA GLY A 472 6.85 -1.54 -15.80
C GLY A 472 7.28 -0.13 -16.12
N ASP A 473 6.35 0.80 -16.09
CA ASP A 473 6.58 2.23 -16.28
C ASP A 473 6.04 3.00 -15.05
N ASP A 474 5.21 4.03 -15.20
CA ASP A 474 4.76 4.86 -14.08
C ASP A 474 3.69 4.16 -13.20
N SER A 475 3.54 4.66 -11.99
CA SER A 475 2.64 4.08 -10.98
C SER A 475 1.43 4.96 -10.70
#